data_b6e483005483eb826d4fdfccf488c8b1
#
_entry.id   b6e483005483eb826d4fdfccf488c8b1
#
_cell.length_a   1.000
_cell.length_b   1.000
_cell.length_c   1.000
_cell.angle_alpha   90.00
_cell.angle_beta   90.00
_cell.angle_gamma   90.00
#
_symmetry.space_group_name_H-M   'P 1'
#
loop_
_entity.id
_entity.type
_entity.pdbx_description
1 polymer ?
#
loop_
_entity_poly.entity_id
_entity_poly.type
_entity_poly.pdbx_seq_one_letter_code
_entity_poly.pdbx_strand_id
1 'polypeptide(L)'
;MGFYKIGGGERVFCNPPYGKEIYKWVEKCYQEGCKEHTVVVLLIPARTDTKYFHDFILHRSEIRFLKGRVKFGSSKNAAPFPSMLVIFRGAKV
;
A
#
# COMPACT_ATOMS: atom_id res chain seq x y z
N MET A 1 4.10 11.72 -3.23
CA MET A 1 3.21 10.60 -2.90
C MET A 1 2.41 10.26 -4.13
N GLY A 2 2.11 9.00 -4.31
CA GLY A 2 1.37 8.54 -5.46
C GLY A 2 1.94 7.24 -6.00
N PHE A 3 1.77 7.04 -7.30
CA PHE A 3 2.19 5.82 -7.97
C PHE A 3 3.55 6.00 -8.62
N TYR A 4 4.41 4.99 -8.43
CA TYR A 4 5.70 4.93 -9.09
C TYR A 4 5.82 3.57 -9.75
N LYS A 5 6.10 3.53 -11.05
CA LYS A 5 6.42 2.27 -11.73
C LYS A 5 7.82 1.84 -11.34
N ILE A 6 7.99 0.55 -11.02
CA ILE A 6 9.24 -0.02 -10.58
C ILE A 6 9.66 -1.10 -11.57
N GLY A 7 10.77 -0.89 -12.25
CA GLY A 7 11.31 -1.86 -13.18
C GLY A 7 10.45 -2.04 -14.40
N GLY A 8 10.66 -3.15 -15.10
CA GLY A 8 9.85 -3.50 -16.27
C GLY A 8 8.54 -4.14 -15.87
N GLY A 9 7.56 -4.08 -16.77
CA GLY A 9 6.27 -4.70 -16.55
C GLY A 9 5.38 -3.89 -15.62
N GLU A 10 4.39 -4.57 -15.05
CA GLU A 10 3.33 -3.95 -14.27
C GLU A 10 3.63 -4.01 -12.78
N ARG A 11 4.70 -3.38 -12.36
CA ARG A 11 5.08 -3.26 -10.95
C ARG A 11 4.94 -1.82 -10.51
N VAL A 12 4.15 -1.60 -9.49
CA VAL A 12 3.81 -0.25 -9.05
C VAL A 12 4.03 -0.15 -7.54
N PHE A 13 4.72 0.91 -7.12
CA PHE A 13 4.81 1.29 -5.72
C PHE A 13 3.93 2.49 -5.48
N CYS A 14 3.12 2.42 -4.42
CA CYS A 14 2.21 3.51 -4.06
C CYS A 14 2.44 3.92 -2.61
N ASN A 15 2.70 5.21 -2.41
CA ASN A 15 2.78 5.82 -1.10
C ASN A 15 1.77 6.97 -1.09
N PRO A 16 0.50 6.70 -0.74
CA PRO A 16 -0.56 7.68 -0.89
C PRO A 16 -0.53 8.74 0.20
N PRO A 17 -1.19 9.86 0.00
CA PRO A 17 -1.43 10.79 1.09
C PRO A 17 -2.35 10.13 2.11
N TYR A 18 -2.04 10.32 3.40
CA TYR A 18 -2.87 9.77 4.47
C TYR A 18 -3.93 10.78 4.85
N GLY A 19 -5.08 10.31 5.31
CA GLY A 19 -6.20 11.15 5.68
C GLY A 19 -7.45 10.77 4.89
N LYS A 20 -8.25 11.77 4.52
CA LYS A 20 -9.57 11.53 3.93
C LYS A 20 -9.55 10.76 2.61
N GLU A 21 -8.48 10.90 1.83
CA GLU A 21 -8.40 10.31 0.51
C GLU A 21 -7.85 8.88 0.51
N ILE A 22 -7.38 8.38 1.66
CA ILE A 22 -6.69 7.09 1.69
C ILE A 22 -7.58 5.94 1.22
N TYR A 23 -8.86 5.99 1.51
CA TYR A 23 -9.80 4.93 1.09
C TYR A 23 -9.78 4.78 -0.44
N LYS A 24 -9.85 5.90 -1.16
CA LYS A 24 -9.86 5.89 -2.62
C LYS A 24 -8.53 5.40 -3.21
N TRP A 25 -7.41 5.74 -2.56
CA TRP A 25 -6.10 5.27 -2.99
C TRP A 25 -5.97 3.76 -2.81
N VAL A 26 -6.43 3.23 -1.69
CA VAL A 26 -6.39 1.78 -1.43
C VAL A 26 -7.29 1.05 -2.43
N GLU A 27 -8.49 1.57 -2.67
CA GLU A 27 -9.41 1.00 -3.67
C GLU A 27 -8.75 0.95 -5.05
N LYS A 28 -8.11 2.04 -5.45
CA LYS A 28 -7.41 2.09 -6.75
C LYS A 28 -6.29 1.08 -6.82
N CYS A 29 -5.50 0.95 -5.76
CA CYS A 29 -4.42 -0.03 -5.71
C CYS A 29 -4.96 -1.46 -5.80
N TYR A 30 -6.07 -1.73 -5.12
CA TYR A 30 -6.72 -3.03 -5.21
C TYR A 30 -7.18 -3.33 -6.63
N GLN A 31 -7.84 -2.37 -7.28
CA GLN A 31 -8.32 -2.54 -8.66
C GLN A 31 -7.17 -2.78 -9.63
N GLU A 32 -6.10 -2.00 -9.50
CA GLU A 32 -4.93 -2.18 -10.37
C GLU A 32 -4.23 -3.51 -10.07
N GLY A 33 -4.15 -3.88 -8.83
CA GLY A 33 -3.52 -5.14 -8.41
C GLY A 33 -4.29 -6.38 -8.83
N CYS A 34 -5.56 -6.25 -9.22
CA CYS A 34 -6.33 -7.39 -9.74
C CYS A 34 -6.04 -7.70 -11.21
N LYS A 35 -5.36 -6.82 -11.91
CA LYS A 35 -5.04 -7.03 -13.33
C LYS A 35 -3.94 -8.07 -13.50
N GLU A 36 -4.02 -8.85 -14.56
CA GLU A 36 -3.00 -9.86 -14.85
C GLU A 36 -1.60 -9.23 -14.93
N HIS A 37 -0.62 -9.96 -14.44
CA HIS A 37 0.80 -9.57 -14.47
C HIS A 37 1.10 -8.28 -13.73
N THR A 38 0.23 -7.88 -12.80
CA THR A 38 0.39 -6.64 -12.06
C THR A 38 0.70 -6.94 -10.60
N VAL A 39 1.67 -6.22 -10.06
CA VAL A 39 1.99 -6.21 -8.62
C VAL A 39 1.95 -4.77 -8.15
N VAL A 40 1.13 -4.52 -7.13
CA VAL A 40 1.07 -3.19 -6.51
C VAL A 40 1.52 -3.33 -5.07
N VAL A 41 2.51 -2.54 -4.68
CA VAL A 41 3.00 -2.48 -3.30
C VAL A 41 2.59 -1.13 -2.72
N LEU A 42 1.88 -1.19 -1.61
CA LEU A 42 1.28 -0.02 -0.98
C LEU A 42 1.87 0.16 0.41
N LEU A 43 2.40 1.33 0.71
CA LEU A 43 2.94 1.66 2.04
C LEU A 43 1.96 2.58 2.75
N ILE A 44 1.38 2.10 3.84
CA ILE A 44 0.35 2.84 4.57
C ILE A 44 0.46 2.58 6.08
N PRO A 45 -0.19 3.40 6.91
CA PRO A 45 -0.30 3.11 8.34
C PRO A 45 -1.01 1.77 8.58
N ALA A 46 -0.53 1.03 9.57
CA ALA A 46 -1.10 -0.27 9.91
C ALA A 46 -2.33 -0.10 10.80
N ARG A 47 -3.41 0.42 10.23
CA ARG A 47 -4.67 0.69 10.94
C ARG A 47 -5.68 -0.38 10.58
N THR A 48 -5.74 -1.42 11.38
CA THR A 48 -6.51 -2.63 11.08
C THR A 48 -8.00 -2.51 11.38
N ASP A 49 -8.43 -1.41 11.96
CA ASP A 49 -9.83 -1.14 12.28
C ASP A 49 -10.54 -0.30 11.22
N THR A 50 -9.84 0.05 10.15
CA THR A 50 -10.38 0.95 9.12
C THR A 50 -11.22 0.19 8.10
N LYS A 51 -12.15 0.93 7.48
CA LYS A 51 -13.00 0.38 6.42
C LYS A 51 -12.17 -0.10 5.23
N TYR A 52 -11.15 0.67 4.83
CA TYR A 52 -10.32 0.26 3.69
C TYR A 52 -9.55 -1.03 3.97
N PHE A 53 -9.16 -1.27 5.21
CA PHE A 53 -8.47 -2.51 5.55
C PHE A 53 -9.38 -3.72 5.32
N HIS A 54 -10.61 -3.63 5.80
CA HIS A 54 -11.55 -4.75 5.70
C HIS A 54 -12.15 -4.91 4.30
N ASP A 55 -12.33 -3.82 3.57
CA ASP A 55 -12.91 -3.88 2.23
C ASP A 55 -11.93 -4.42 1.19
N PHE A 56 -10.65 -4.04 1.28
CA PHE A 56 -9.72 -4.28 0.20
C PHE A 56 -8.47 -5.07 0.57
N ILE A 57 -8.06 -5.09 1.82
CA ILE A 57 -6.75 -5.61 2.22
C ILE A 57 -6.84 -6.98 2.87
N LEU A 58 -7.70 -7.12 3.87
CA LEU A 58 -7.82 -8.34 4.65
C LEU A 58 -8.26 -9.49 3.75
N HIS A 59 -7.49 -10.58 3.74
CA HIS A 59 -7.72 -11.77 2.92
C HIS A 59 -7.64 -11.53 1.41
N ARG A 60 -7.20 -10.35 0.98
CA ARG A 60 -7.12 -10.02 -0.45
C ARG A 60 -5.71 -9.61 -0.87
N SER A 61 -4.77 -9.63 0.06
CA SER A 61 -3.41 -9.17 -0.18
C SER A 61 -2.43 -9.89 0.72
N GLU A 62 -1.15 -9.74 0.41
CA GLU A 62 -0.08 -10.09 1.32
C GLU A 62 0.23 -8.86 2.16
N ILE A 63 0.35 -9.03 3.48
CA ILE A 63 0.62 -7.92 4.39
C ILE A 63 1.94 -8.19 5.09
N ARG A 64 2.81 -7.18 5.11
CA ARG A 64 4.07 -7.23 5.86
C ARG A 64 4.12 -6.04 6.80
N PHE A 65 4.11 -6.32 8.10
CA PHE A 65 4.22 -5.28 9.11
C PHE A 65 5.69 -4.89 9.27
N LEU A 66 5.96 -3.60 9.22
CA LEU A 66 7.32 -3.11 9.33
C LEU A 66 7.71 -2.94 10.80
N LYS A 67 8.90 -3.40 11.14
CA LYS A 67 9.45 -3.19 12.47
C LYS A 67 9.88 -1.73 12.60
N GLY A 68 9.54 -1.10 13.72
CA GLY A 68 9.87 0.30 13.99
C GLY A 68 8.98 1.26 13.22
N ARG A 69 9.41 2.49 13.14
CA ARG A 69 8.65 3.58 12.52
C ARG A 69 9.37 4.06 11.27
N VAL A 70 8.59 4.31 10.23
CA VAL A 70 9.14 4.81 8.96
C VAL A 70 9.52 6.27 9.10
N LYS A 71 10.66 6.64 8.53
CA LYS A 71 11.09 8.03 8.38
C LYS A 71 10.98 8.40 6.91
N PHE A 72 10.39 9.55 6.64
CA PHE A 72 10.16 10.01 5.27
C PHE A 72 11.21 11.07 4.91
N GLY A 73 11.92 10.84 3.80
CA GLY A 73 12.89 11.79 3.28
C GLY A 73 13.95 12.17 4.30
N SER A 74 14.19 13.46 4.44
CA SER A 74 15.18 13.99 5.38
C SER A 74 14.60 14.29 6.76
N SER A 75 13.37 13.87 7.03
CA SER A 75 12.73 14.12 8.32
C SER A 75 13.51 13.43 9.44
N LYS A 76 13.73 14.15 10.52
CA LYS A 76 14.38 13.60 11.72
C LYS A 76 13.41 12.79 12.56
N ASN A 77 12.11 12.98 12.37
CA ASN A 77 11.09 12.33 13.17
C ASN A 77 10.54 11.13 12.42
N ALA A 78 10.35 10.02 13.15
CA ALA A 78 9.67 8.86 12.63
C ALA A 78 8.17 9.13 12.53
N ALA A 79 7.49 8.36 11.69
CA ALA A 79 6.03 8.41 11.61
C ALA A 79 5.42 8.12 12.99
N PRO A 80 4.32 8.79 13.39
CA PRO A 80 3.72 8.57 14.69
C PRO A 80 2.87 7.31 14.79
N PHE A 81 3.00 6.40 13.84
CA PHE A 81 2.21 5.17 13.74
C PHE A 81 3.06 4.05 13.16
N PRO A 82 2.70 2.80 13.42
CA PRO A 82 3.33 1.68 12.71
C PRO A 82 2.86 1.66 11.26
N SER A 83 3.70 1.12 10.40
CA SER A 83 3.40 1.03 8.96
C SER A 83 3.38 -0.41 8.49
N MET A 84 2.69 -0.64 7.38
CA MET A 84 2.65 -1.95 6.74
C MET A 84 2.81 -1.79 5.24
N LEU A 85 3.35 -2.84 4.63
CA LEU A 85 3.35 -3.00 3.18
C LEU A 85 2.20 -3.93 2.81
N VAL A 86 1.39 -3.49 1.87
CA VAL A 86 0.28 -4.27 1.34
C VAL A 86 0.63 -4.59 -0.11
N ILE A 87 0.63 -5.87 -0.44
CA ILE A 87 1.03 -6.32 -1.76
C ILE A 87 -0.16 -6.99 -2.42
N PHE A 88 -0.64 -6.36 -3.48
CA PHE A 88 -1.69 -6.93 -4.33
C PHE A 88 -1.04 -7.56 -5.55
N ARG A 89 -1.37 -8.82 -5.80
CA ARG A 89 -0.86 -9.55 -6.96
C ARG A 89 -2.03 -10.01 -7.81
N GLY A 90 -1.98 -9.67 -9.08
CA GLY A 90 -2.94 -10.17 -10.05
C GLY A 90 -2.67 -11.62 -10.40
N ALA A 91 -3.61 -12.24 -11.08
CA ALA A 91 -3.48 -13.63 -11.51
C ALA A 91 -2.28 -13.78 -12.43
N LYS A 92 -1.60 -14.91 -12.38
CA LYS A 92 -0.47 -15.26 -13.24
C LYS A 92 0.78 -14.39 -13.01
N VAL A 93 0.92 -13.83 -11.85
CA VAL A 93 2.14 -13.11 -11.47
C VAL A 93 3.03 -14.02 -10.65
#